data_4c0ea8d1b55486b3dcab55dd036d35be
#
_entry.id   4c0ea8d1b55486b3dcab55dd036d35be
#
_cell.length_a   1.000
_cell.length_b   1.000
_cell.length_c   1.000
_cell.angle_alpha   90.00
_cell.angle_beta   90.00
_cell.angle_gamma   90.00
#
_symmetry.space_group_name_H-M   'P 1'
#
loop_
_entity.id
_entity.type
_entity.pdbx_description
1 polymer ?
#
loop_
_entity_poly.entity_id
_entity_poly.type
_entity_poly.pdbx_seq_one_letter_code
_entity_poly.pdbx_strand_id
1 'polypeptide(L)'
;GRMADFVQDCVGVPGVPIAAMNMLKKGGTYAVTGLYHSLPEVDLGKVVRREINIYGTICYTRQEFEECLDFVEDGRVKVEPLITHHFPLKDMEQAFAVMQSKQCMKIIMHP
;
A
#
# COMPACT_ATOMS: atom_id res chain seq x y z
N GLY A 1 -20.11 -14.65 -1.79
CA GLY A 1 -18.76 -14.76 -1.21
C GLY A 1 -18.66 -13.92 0.07
N ARG A 2 -17.70 -14.21 0.92
CA ARG A 2 -17.46 -13.42 2.15
C ARG A 2 -16.87 -12.06 1.77
N MET A 3 -17.44 -10.98 2.30
CA MET A 3 -16.94 -9.63 2.12
C MET A 3 -15.81 -9.33 3.12
N ALA A 4 -14.96 -8.35 2.81
CA ALA A 4 -13.83 -7.99 3.65
C ALA A 4 -14.27 -7.16 4.87
N ASP A 5 -13.66 -7.40 6.01
CA ASP A 5 -13.80 -6.57 7.20
C ASP A 5 -13.00 -5.27 7.09
N PHE A 6 -11.87 -5.34 6.42
CA PHE A 6 -10.88 -4.28 6.28
C PHE A 6 -10.27 -4.31 4.87
N VAL A 7 -10.13 -3.15 4.25
CA VAL A 7 -9.42 -2.95 2.98
C VAL A 7 -8.44 -1.80 3.15
N GLN A 8 -7.19 -2.04 2.79
CA GLN A 8 -6.16 -1.01 2.78
C GLN A 8 -5.77 -0.65 1.35
N ASP A 9 -5.82 0.64 1.03
CA ASP A 9 -5.35 1.18 -0.23
C ASP A 9 -3.91 1.67 -0.08
N CYS A 10 -2.98 0.98 -0.73
CA CYS A 10 -1.56 1.35 -0.78
C CYS A 10 -1.16 1.95 -2.14
N VAL A 11 -2.13 2.23 -3.04
CA VAL A 11 -1.87 2.62 -4.42
C VAL A 11 -2.16 4.10 -4.68
N GLY A 12 -3.30 4.61 -4.23
CA GLY A 12 -3.67 6.01 -4.41
C GLY A 12 -4.01 6.40 -5.85
N VAL A 13 -4.75 5.55 -6.59
CA VAL A 13 -5.19 5.86 -7.95
C VAL A 13 -6.71 5.94 -8.05
N PRO A 14 -7.27 6.72 -9.00
CA PRO A 14 -8.71 6.78 -9.24
C PRO A 14 -9.30 5.39 -9.47
N GLY A 15 -10.51 5.17 -8.96
CA GLY A 15 -11.22 3.88 -9.05
C GLY A 15 -10.96 2.94 -7.86
N VAL A 16 -9.83 3.05 -7.17
CA VAL A 16 -9.56 2.22 -5.98
C VAL A 16 -10.59 2.43 -4.86
N PRO A 17 -11.04 3.65 -4.52
CA PRO A 17 -12.05 3.84 -3.47
C PRO A 17 -13.36 3.10 -3.78
N ILE A 18 -13.84 3.19 -5.01
CA ILE A 18 -15.07 2.50 -5.44
C ILE A 18 -14.90 0.97 -5.33
N ALA A 19 -13.75 0.44 -5.80
CA ALA A 19 -13.44 -0.99 -5.70
C ALA A 19 -13.35 -1.45 -4.25
N ALA A 20 -12.64 -0.71 -3.38
CA ALA A 20 -12.51 -0.98 -1.95
C ALA A 20 -13.88 -1.05 -1.26
N MET A 21 -14.75 -0.05 -1.48
CA MET A 21 -16.08 -0.02 -0.91
C MET A 21 -16.99 -1.16 -1.40
N ASN A 22 -16.74 -1.67 -2.62
CA ASN A 22 -17.47 -2.83 -3.13
C ASN A 22 -17.06 -4.13 -2.43
N MET A 23 -15.83 -4.23 -1.96
CA MET A 23 -15.32 -5.40 -1.26
C MET A 23 -15.69 -5.44 0.23
N LEU A 24 -15.97 -4.29 0.85
CA LEU A 24 -16.24 -4.18 2.28
C LEU A 24 -17.63 -4.69 2.66
N LYS A 25 -17.72 -5.40 3.79
CA LYS A 25 -19.00 -5.67 4.46
C LYS A 25 -19.60 -4.39 5.06
N LYS A 26 -20.85 -4.46 5.50
CA LYS A 26 -21.46 -3.40 6.33
C LYS A 26 -20.64 -3.22 7.63
N GLY A 27 -20.37 -1.98 8.01
CA GLY A 27 -19.53 -1.64 9.16
C GLY A 27 -18.03 -1.89 8.93
N GLY A 28 -17.61 -2.24 7.73
CA GLY A 28 -16.20 -2.47 7.40
C GLY A 28 -15.38 -1.18 7.34
N THR A 29 -14.07 -1.34 7.28
CA THR A 29 -13.12 -0.23 7.32
C THR A 29 -12.31 -0.13 6.02
N TYR A 30 -12.24 1.08 5.47
CA TYR A 30 -11.37 1.46 4.36
C TYR A 30 -10.24 2.36 4.87
N ALA A 31 -9.01 1.86 4.88
CA ALA A 31 -7.81 2.60 5.25
C ALA A 31 -7.09 3.11 4.00
N VAL A 32 -6.89 4.42 3.92
CA VAL A 32 -6.24 5.09 2.80
C VAL A 32 -4.80 5.43 3.20
N THR A 33 -3.83 4.73 2.62
CA THR A 33 -2.39 5.01 2.76
C THR A 33 -1.77 5.47 1.44
N GLY A 34 -2.43 5.17 0.31
CA GLY A 34 -2.01 5.63 -1.00
C GLY A 34 -2.19 7.14 -1.17
N LEU A 35 -1.19 7.81 -1.73
CA LEU A 35 -1.25 9.26 -2.02
C LEU A 35 -1.88 9.50 -3.38
N TYR A 36 -3.00 10.21 -3.39
CA TYR A 36 -3.72 10.57 -4.61
C TYR A 36 -3.16 11.85 -5.21
N HIS A 37 -2.77 11.79 -6.48
CA HIS A 37 -2.35 12.96 -7.26
C HIS A 37 -3.50 13.64 -8.00
N SER A 38 -4.65 13.00 -8.04
CA SER A 38 -5.90 13.54 -8.61
C SER A 38 -7.07 13.19 -7.68
N LEU A 39 -8.15 13.96 -7.75
CA LEU A 39 -9.33 13.73 -6.92
C LEU A 39 -10.00 12.40 -7.31
N PRO A 40 -10.11 11.43 -6.40
CA PRO A 40 -10.81 10.18 -6.65
C PRO A 40 -12.31 10.37 -6.51
N GLU A 41 -13.06 9.54 -7.21
CA GLU A 41 -14.51 9.42 -7.00
C GLU A 41 -14.79 8.56 -5.77
N VAL A 42 -15.71 9.02 -4.91
CA VAL A 42 -16.12 8.33 -3.67
C VAL A 42 -17.64 8.30 -3.58
N ASP A 43 -18.24 7.12 -3.47
CA ASP A 43 -19.67 6.96 -3.25
C ASP A 43 -20.04 7.17 -1.77
N LEU A 44 -20.25 8.42 -1.39
CA LEU A 44 -20.67 8.77 -0.02
C LEU A 44 -22.04 8.17 0.34
N GLY A 45 -22.93 7.98 -0.63
CA GLY A 45 -24.21 7.31 -0.41
C GLY A 45 -24.01 5.85 0.04
N LYS A 46 -23.01 5.16 -0.52
CA LYS A 46 -22.63 3.81 -0.08
C LYS A 46 -22.00 3.82 1.30
N VAL A 47 -21.13 4.81 1.58
CA VAL A 47 -20.53 4.98 2.92
C VAL A 47 -21.62 5.04 3.98
N VAL A 48 -22.63 5.89 3.77
CA VAL A 48 -23.74 6.04 4.72
C VAL A 48 -24.59 4.76 4.83
N ARG A 49 -25.05 4.23 3.70
CA ARG A 49 -25.95 3.06 3.70
C ARG A 49 -25.31 1.81 4.29
N ARG A 50 -23.98 1.68 4.19
CA ARG A 50 -23.24 0.52 4.66
C ARG A 50 -22.41 0.78 5.91
N GLU A 51 -22.52 1.98 6.49
CA GLU A 51 -21.81 2.36 7.72
C GLU A 51 -20.29 2.12 7.59
N ILE A 52 -19.71 2.44 6.43
CA ILE A 52 -18.27 2.24 6.16
C ILE A 52 -17.47 3.28 6.92
N ASN A 53 -16.45 2.84 7.63
CA ASN A 53 -15.45 3.71 8.24
C ASN A 53 -14.34 4.00 7.23
N ILE A 54 -14.02 5.28 7.01
CA ILE A 54 -12.91 5.71 6.15
C ILE A 54 -11.95 6.53 7.01
N TYR A 55 -10.67 6.18 7.00
CA TYR A 55 -9.64 7.00 7.60
C TYR A 55 -8.34 6.96 6.78
N GLY A 56 -7.59 8.04 6.82
CA GLY A 56 -6.28 8.15 6.22
C GLY A 56 -5.17 7.96 7.23
N THR A 57 -4.03 7.53 6.76
CA THR A 57 -2.79 7.48 7.53
C THR A 57 -1.62 7.87 6.64
N ILE A 58 -0.64 8.51 7.21
CA ILE A 58 0.57 8.91 6.49
C ILE A 58 1.77 8.74 7.40
N CYS A 59 2.86 8.22 6.82
CA CYS A 59 4.11 7.97 7.52
C CYS A 59 3.95 7.03 8.72
N TYR A 60 4.86 7.15 9.65
CA TYR A 60 4.92 6.31 10.85
C TYR A 60 5.68 7.06 11.94
N THR A 61 5.45 6.71 13.18
CA THR A 61 6.25 7.15 14.32
C THR A 61 7.56 6.36 14.38
N ARG A 62 8.52 6.88 15.16
CA ARG A 62 9.78 6.16 15.43
C ARG A 62 9.52 4.78 16.03
N GLN A 63 8.59 4.70 16.97
CA GLN A 63 8.23 3.44 17.64
C GLN A 63 7.69 2.41 16.63
N GLU A 64 6.76 2.80 15.77
CA GLU A 64 6.21 1.91 14.73
C GLU A 64 7.29 1.43 13.77
N PHE A 65 8.29 2.28 13.46
CA PHE A 65 9.42 1.88 12.62
C PHE A 65 10.29 0.81 13.31
N GLU A 66 10.60 1.03 14.61
CA GLU A 66 11.37 0.07 15.41
C GLU A 66 10.62 -1.28 15.51
N GLU A 67 9.31 -1.26 15.78
CA GLU A 67 8.47 -2.47 15.79
C GLU A 67 8.46 -3.20 14.44
N CYS A 68 8.44 -2.46 13.33
CA CYS A 68 8.53 -3.07 12.00
C CYS A 68 9.88 -3.76 11.75
N LEU A 69 10.98 -3.20 12.24
CA LEU A 69 12.30 -3.84 12.17
C LEU A 69 12.33 -5.15 12.97
N ASP A 70 11.77 -5.15 14.19
CA ASP A 70 11.64 -6.35 15.00
C ASP A 70 10.82 -7.44 14.27
N PHE A 71 9.74 -7.05 13.56
CA PHE A 71 8.92 -7.99 12.79
C PHE A 71 9.68 -8.64 11.63
N VAL A 72 10.60 -7.88 11.01
CA VAL A 72 11.46 -8.42 9.96
C VAL A 72 12.55 -9.32 10.56
N GLU A 73 13.20 -8.88 11.64
CA GLU A 73 14.30 -9.59 12.29
C GLU A 73 13.87 -10.95 12.85
N ASP A 74 12.71 -11.01 13.50
CA ASP A 74 12.18 -12.26 14.06
C ASP A 74 11.40 -13.13 13.03
N GLY A 75 11.35 -12.70 11.77
CA GLY A 75 10.77 -13.46 10.66
C GLY A 75 9.22 -13.42 10.59
N ARG A 76 8.56 -12.59 11.40
CA ARG A 76 7.10 -12.39 11.30
C ARG A 76 6.70 -11.73 9.99
N VAL A 77 7.56 -10.89 9.43
CA VAL A 77 7.41 -10.27 8.10
C VAL A 77 8.59 -10.68 7.22
N LYS A 78 8.28 -11.36 6.11
CA LYS A 78 9.29 -11.81 5.14
C LYS A 78 9.40 -10.78 4.02
N VAL A 79 10.49 -10.04 3.96
CA VAL A 79 10.73 -8.99 2.97
C VAL A 79 11.61 -9.45 1.80
N GLU A 80 12.44 -10.48 1.97
CA GLU A 80 13.37 -10.97 0.95
C GLU A 80 12.67 -11.34 -0.36
N PRO A 81 11.47 -11.99 -0.38
CA PRO A 81 10.79 -12.31 -1.64
C PRO A 81 10.34 -11.08 -2.43
N LEU A 82 10.27 -9.90 -1.78
CA LEU A 82 9.91 -8.64 -2.43
C LEU A 82 11.10 -7.99 -3.14
N ILE A 83 12.33 -8.35 -2.77
CA ILE A 83 13.55 -7.82 -3.37
C ILE A 83 13.80 -8.57 -4.67
N THR A 84 13.49 -7.92 -5.79
CA THR A 84 13.56 -8.56 -7.12
C THR A 84 14.83 -8.24 -7.87
N HIS A 85 15.51 -7.14 -7.52
CA HIS A 85 16.70 -6.68 -8.24
C HIS A 85 17.73 -6.07 -7.29
N HIS A 86 18.99 -6.23 -7.65
CA HIS A 86 20.13 -5.61 -6.98
C HIS A 86 20.99 -4.90 -8.03
N PHE A 87 21.38 -3.64 -7.77
CA PHE A 87 22.27 -2.87 -8.63
C PHE A 87 23.35 -2.18 -7.79
N PRO A 88 24.57 -2.04 -8.31
CA PRO A 88 25.54 -1.12 -7.73
C PRO A 88 25.10 0.32 -7.97
N LEU A 89 25.48 1.26 -7.09
CA LEU A 89 25.09 2.68 -7.19
C LEU A 89 25.47 3.31 -8.53
N LYS A 90 26.57 2.86 -9.16
CA LYS A 90 27.01 3.36 -10.48
C LYS A 90 26.00 3.08 -11.60
N ASP A 91 25.15 2.06 -11.44
CA ASP A 91 24.17 1.63 -12.44
C ASP A 91 22.75 2.16 -12.14
N MET A 92 22.67 3.29 -11.46
CA MET A 92 21.40 3.92 -11.03
C MET A 92 20.44 4.18 -12.19
N GLU A 93 20.94 4.62 -13.35
CA GLU A 93 20.10 4.85 -14.54
C GLU A 93 19.40 3.57 -15.01
N GLN A 94 20.12 2.45 -14.99
CA GLN A 94 19.56 1.15 -15.34
C GLN A 94 18.50 0.70 -14.32
N ALA A 95 18.77 0.91 -13.03
CA ALA A 95 17.80 0.61 -11.97
C ALA A 95 16.50 1.41 -12.15
N PHE A 96 16.59 2.69 -12.49
CA PHE A 96 15.42 3.52 -12.79
C PHE A 96 14.66 3.05 -14.05
N ALA A 97 15.37 2.63 -15.09
CA ALA A 97 14.74 2.07 -16.29
C ALA A 97 13.93 0.80 -15.97
N VAL A 98 14.48 -0.09 -15.15
CA VAL A 98 13.79 -1.29 -14.67
C VAL A 98 12.56 -0.91 -13.83
N MET A 99 12.68 0.07 -12.93
CA MET A 99 11.54 0.57 -12.13
C MET A 99 10.42 1.13 -13.00
N GLN A 100 10.75 1.93 -14.01
CA GLN A 100 9.78 2.49 -14.95
C GLN A 100 9.06 1.43 -15.79
N SER A 101 9.74 0.33 -16.11
CA SER A 101 9.15 -0.80 -16.86
C SER A 101 8.12 -1.58 -16.04
N LYS A 102 7.99 -1.32 -14.74
CA LYS A 102 7.12 -2.04 -13.78
C LYS A 102 7.41 -3.54 -13.68
N GLN A 103 8.63 -3.96 -13.99
CA GLN A 103 9.06 -5.36 -13.92
C GLN A 103 9.76 -5.71 -12.60
N CYS A 104 9.72 -4.81 -11.62
CA CYS A 104 10.29 -5.01 -10.29
C CYS A 104 9.26 -4.71 -9.19
N MET A 105 9.46 -5.32 -8.03
CA MET A 105 8.76 -4.95 -6.80
C MET A 105 9.63 -4.03 -5.93
N LYS A 106 10.84 -4.47 -5.59
CA LYS A 106 11.82 -3.70 -4.84
C LYS A 106 13.19 -3.84 -5.46
N ILE A 107 13.87 -2.72 -5.64
CA ILE A 107 15.27 -2.64 -6.08
C ILE A 107 16.13 -2.21 -4.90
N ILE A 108 17.21 -2.94 -4.63
CA ILE A 108 18.21 -2.55 -3.63
C ILE A 108 19.45 -2.05 -4.37
N MET A 109 19.93 -0.88 -3.97
CA MET A 109 21.17 -0.30 -4.47
C MET A 109 22.29 -0.56 -3.46
N HIS A 110 23.46 -0.97 -3.95
CA HIS A 110 24.65 -1.24 -3.15
C HIS A 110 25.75 -0.23 -3.47
N PRO A 111 26.52 0.21 -2.45
CA PRO A 111 27.73 1.03 -2.64
C PRO A 111 28.74 0.42 -3.59
#